data_d3aca0cea24cb2d650dee93f2b369301
#
_entry.id   d3aca0cea24cb2d650dee93f2b369301
#
_cell.length_a   1.000
_cell.length_b   1.000
_cell.length_c   1.000
_cell.angle_alpha   90.00
_cell.angle_beta   90.00
_cell.angle_gamma   90.00
#
_symmetry.space_group_name_H-M   'P 1'
#
loop_
_entity.id
_entity.type
_entity.pdbx_description
1 polymer ?
#
loop_
_entity_poly.entity_id
_entity_poly.type
_entity_poly.pdbx_seq_one_letter_code
_entity_poly.pdbx_strand_id
1 'polypeptide(L)'
;MSFTITQIPSGERDAWSSLVFSDYQEELFQKQTELLAAAEDEVPQSALLARVSEGRYEILSLYTEEDCRMRGAASALLDAASQRARDCGCEAVTVRYAASPEEEEALHAFFLRRGFSLPQEETTVFTLPVRSLADTRLASLPEPSGADAHIFPMRTIP
;
A
#
# COMPACT_ATOMS: atom_id res chain seq x y z
N MET A 1 20.50 17.23 -1.24
CA MET A 1 19.47 16.86 -2.23
C MET A 1 18.13 17.33 -1.71
N SER A 2 17.38 18.03 -2.54
CA SER A 2 16.07 18.55 -2.16
C SER A 2 15.04 18.03 -3.16
N PHE A 3 14.06 17.29 -2.67
CA PHE A 3 12.95 16.84 -3.50
C PHE A 3 11.88 17.94 -3.56
N THR A 4 11.35 18.17 -4.74
CA THR A 4 10.13 18.95 -4.92
C THR A 4 8.95 18.02 -4.73
N ILE A 5 8.12 18.30 -3.72
CA ILE A 5 6.89 17.54 -3.47
C ILE A 5 5.72 18.30 -4.08
N THR A 6 4.99 17.62 -4.93
CA THR A 6 3.84 18.19 -5.64
C THR A 6 2.63 17.29 -5.52
N GLN A 7 1.47 17.87 -5.28
CA GLN A 7 0.19 17.16 -5.40
C GLN A 7 -0.21 17.13 -6.88
N ILE A 8 -0.41 15.93 -7.40
CA ILE A 8 -0.72 15.72 -8.83
C ILE A 8 -2.23 15.82 -9.05
N PRO A 9 -2.68 16.73 -9.92
CA PRO A 9 -4.09 16.83 -10.30
C PRO A 9 -4.61 15.54 -10.90
N SER A 10 -5.89 15.24 -10.71
CA SER A 10 -6.50 13.99 -11.19
C SER A 10 -6.34 13.74 -12.69
N GLY A 11 -6.34 14.80 -13.49
CA GLY A 11 -6.15 14.70 -14.96
C GLY A 11 -4.71 14.39 -15.42
N GLU A 12 -3.73 14.48 -14.51
CA GLU A 12 -2.31 14.27 -14.82
C GLU A 12 -1.75 12.98 -14.20
N ARG A 13 -2.58 12.26 -13.44
CA ARG A 13 -2.13 11.08 -12.67
C ARG A 13 -1.73 9.90 -13.54
N ASP A 14 -2.23 9.80 -14.76
CA ASP A 14 -1.90 8.73 -15.69
C ASP A 14 -0.39 8.65 -15.95
N ALA A 15 0.27 9.78 -16.09
CA ALA A 15 1.72 9.86 -16.27
C ALA A 15 2.54 9.31 -15.07
N TRP A 16 1.91 9.17 -13.90
CA TRP A 16 2.53 8.70 -12.66
C TRP A 16 2.13 7.27 -12.29
N SER A 17 1.33 6.62 -13.13
CA SER A 17 0.79 5.30 -12.84
C SER A 17 1.87 4.24 -12.61
N SER A 18 3.02 4.34 -13.27
CA SER A 18 4.16 3.43 -13.06
C SER A 18 4.77 3.50 -11.64
N LEU A 19 4.52 4.59 -10.92
CA LEU A 19 4.97 4.79 -9.53
C LEU A 19 3.90 4.44 -8.50
N VAL A 20 2.83 3.76 -8.90
CA VAL A 20 1.77 3.27 -8.02
C VAL A 20 1.67 1.76 -8.19
N PHE A 21 1.59 1.03 -7.08
CA PHE A 21 1.45 -0.42 -7.12
C PHE A 21 0.24 -0.85 -7.95
N SER A 22 0.39 -1.93 -8.70
CA SER A 22 -0.64 -2.46 -9.62
C SER A 22 -2.01 -2.67 -8.97
N ASP A 23 -2.03 -3.07 -7.71
CA ASP A 23 -3.24 -3.34 -6.94
C ASP A 23 -4.08 -2.08 -6.68
N TYR A 24 -3.48 -0.90 -6.81
CA TYR A 24 -4.12 0.39 -6.55
C TYR A 24 -4.27 1.28 -7.78
N GLN A 25 -4.10 0.73 -8.97
CA GLN A 25 -4.26 1.50 -10.23
C GLN A 25 -5.67 2.05 -10.41
N GLU A 26 -6.69 1.31 -10.01
CA GLU A 26 -8.09 1.76 -10.08
C GLU A 26 -8.36 2.89 -9.09
N GLU A 27 -7.72 2.84 -7.92
CA GLU A 27 -7.85 3.86 -6.87
C GLU A 27 -7.23 5.21 -7.29
N LEU A 28 -6.25 5.18 -8.19
CA LEU A 28 -5.53 6.37 -8.66
C LEU A 28 -6.46 7.47 -9.20
N PHE A 29 -7.59 7.08 -9.78
CA PHE A 29 -8.52 8.01 -10.45
C PHE A 29 -9.77 8.33 -9.60
N GLN A 30 -9.88 7.81 -8.38
CA GLN A 30 -11.03 8.08 -7.53
C GLN A 30 -10.97 9.48 -6.93
N LYS A 31 -12.16 10.08 -6.70
CA LYS A 31 -12.26 11.47 -6.20
C LYS A 31 -11.72 11.66 -4.79
N GLN A 32 -11.83 10.63 -3.94
CA GLN A 32 -11.38 10.67 -2.55
C GLN A 32 -9.89 10.37 -2.39
N THR A 33 -9.18 10.13 -3.48
CA THR A 33 -7.74 9.88 -3.45
C THR A 33 -6.94 11.10 -3.85
N GLU A 34 -5.74 11.19 -3.31
CA GLU A 34 -4.76 12.17 -3.74
C GLU A 34 -3.42 11.48 -4.02
N LEU A 35 -2.70 12.04 -4.96
CA LEU A 35 -1.38 11.58 -5.36
C LEU A 35 -0.36 12.66 -5.05
N LEU A 36 0.60 12.35 -4.20
CA LEU A 36 1.78 13.17 -3.94
C LEU A 36 2.97 12.57 -4.68
N ALA A 37 3.73 13.40 -5.34
CA ALA A 37 4.89 12.98 -6.09
C ALA A 37 6.15 13.70 -5.61
N ALA A 38 7.25 13.00 -5.54
CA ALA A 38 8.57 13.54 -5.30
C ALA A 38 9.38 13.49 -6.59
N ALA A 39 9.88 14.63 -7.01
CA ALA A 39 10.76 14.77 -8.16
C ALA A 39 12.06 15.45 -7.76
N GLU A 40 13.14 15.10 -8.43
CA GLU A 40 14.43 15.80 -8.40
C GLU A 40 14.77 16.20 -9.83
N ASP A 41 15.06 17.49 -10.03
CA ASP A 41 15.31 18.05 -11.37
C ASP A 41 14.21 17.71 -12.40
N GLU A 42 12.95 17.81 -11.97
CA GLU A 42 11.75 17.46 -12.76
C GLU A 42 11.61 15.96 -13.11
N VAL A 43 12.53 15.11 -12.66
CA VAL A 43 12.45 13.67 -12.87
C VAL A 43 11.67 13.01 -11.73
N PRO A 44 10.56 12.32 -12.04
CA PRO A 44 9.80 11.56 -11.05
C PRO A 44 10.65 10.48 -10.41
N GLN A 45 10.65 10.42 -9.07
CA GLN A 45 11.43 9.42 -8.34
C GLN A 45 10.60 8.59 -7.37
N SER A 46 9.52 9.17 -6.85
CA SER A 46 8.68 8.49 -5.88
C SER A 46 7.27 9.05 -5.90
N ALA A 47 6.29 8.22 -5.59
CA ALA A 47 4.91 8.64 -5.46
C ALA A 47 4.22 7.99 -4.26
N LEU A 48 3.30 8.73 -3.66
CA LEU A 48 2.46 8.30 -2.56
C LEU A 48 1.00 8.52 -2.97
N LEU A 49 0.23 7.43 -3.04
CA LEU A 49 -1.21 7.47 -3.22
C LEU A 49 -1.89 7.30 -1.87
N ALA A 50 -2.80 8.19 -1.55
CA ALA A 50 -3.56 8.14 -0.32
C ALA A 50 -5.05 8.34 -0.56
N ARG A 51 -5.86 7.84 0.35
CA ARG A 51 -7.30 8.04 0.40
C ARG A 51 -7.67 8.73 1.70
N VAL A 52 -8.54 9.73 1.60
CA VAL A 52 -9.08 10.43 2.76
C VAL A 52 -10.51 9.96 2.98
N SER A 53 -10.76 9.30 4.10
CA SER A 53 -12.09 8.83 4.47
C SER A 53 -12.25 8.71 5.98
N GLU A 54 -13.42 9.02 6.48
CA GLU A 54 -13.81 8.82 7.89
C GLU A 54 -12.79 9.37 8.91
N GLY A 55 -12.21 10.53 8.63
CA GLY A 55 -11.22 11.14 9.52
C GLY A 55 -9.84 10.45 9.51
N ARG A 56 -9.58 9.59 8.53
CA ARG A 56 -8.31 8.89 8.35
C ARG A 56 -7.67 9.25 7.02
N TYR A 57 -6.37 9.38 7.06
CA TYR A 57 -5.51 9.51 5.89
C TYR A 57 -4.81 8.16 5.66
N GLU A 58 -5.35 7.38 4.74
CA GLU A 58 -4.87 6.03 4.46
C GLU A 58 -3.90 6.02 3.29
N ILE A 59 -2.65 5.68 3.54
CA ILE A 59 -1.63 5.51 2.50
C ILE A 59 -1.85 4.14 1.86
N LEU A 60 -2.21 4.14 0.58
CA LEU A 60 -2.50 2.94 -0.21
C LEU A 60 -1.23 2.43 -0.90
N SER A 61 -0.42 3.35 -1.41
CA SER A 61 0.80 3.03 -2.15
C SER A 61 1.88 4.06 -1.83
N LEU A 62 3.07 3.60 -1.55
CA LEU A 62 4.29 4.41 -1.44
C LEU A 62 5.39 3.68 -2.19
N TYR A 63 5.76 4.20 -3.34
CA TYR A 63 6.76 3.58 -4.18
C TYR A 63 7.89 4.56 -4.50
N THR A 64 9.11 4.07 -4.50
CA THR A 64 10.30 4.80 -4.91
C THR A 64 11.06 3.98 -5.94
N GLU A 65 11.42 4.61 -7.05
CA GLU A 65 12.25 4.00 -8.08
C GLU A 65 13.52 3.40 -7.47
N GLU A 66 13.92 2.25 -7.97
CA GLU A 66 14.96 1.42 -7.36
C GLU A 66 16.29 2.17 -7.23
N ASP A 67 16.68 2.86 -8.30
CA ASP A 67 17.91 3.68 -8.36
C ASP A 67 17.84 4.95 -7.49
N CYS A 68 16.64 5.31 -7.02
CA CYS A 68 16.39 6.51 -6.22
C CYS A 68 16.15 6.21 -4.74
N ARG A 69 16.19 4.94 -4.35
CA ARG A 69 16.00 4.53 -2.94
C ARG A 69 17.11 5.05 -2.05
N MET A 70 16.83 5.11 -0.74
CA MET A 70 17.76 5.58 0.31
C MET A 70 18.20 7.05 0.18
N ARG A 71 17.58 7.82 -0.70
CA ARG A 71 17.88 9.24 -0.91
C ARG A 71 16.93 10.19 -0.19
N GLY A 72 15.93 9.66 0.52
CA GLY A 72 15.00 10.42 1.34
C GLY A 72 13.68 10.81 0.67
N ALA A 73 13.41 10.40 -0.57
CA ALA A 73 12.17 10.72 -1.28
C ALA A 73 10.91 10.22 -0.54
N ALA A 74 10.91 8.95 -0.15
CA ALA A 74 9.82 8.36 0.63
C ALA A 74 9.60 9.08 1.97
N SER A 75 10.69 9.50 2.61
CA SER A 75 10.63 10.28 3.84
C SER A 75 9.96 11.64 3.65
N ALA A 76 10.35 12.35 2.60
CA ALA A 76 9.75 13.65 2.26
C ALA A 76 8.26 13.51 1.91
N LEU A 77 7.86 12.44 1.22
CA LEU A 77 6.45 12.14 0.93
C LEU A 77 5.65 11.85 2.20
N LEU A 78 6.20 11.09 3.16
CA LEU A 78 5.51 10.82 4.44
C LEU A 78 5.35 12.09 5.28
N ASP A 79 6.34 12.98 5.27
CA ASP A 79 6.24 14.27 5.95
C ASP A 79 5.13 15.14 5.31
N ALA A 80 5.09 15.18 3.98
CA ALA A 80 4.03 15.87 3.23
C ALA A 80 2.64 15.25 3.49
N ALA A 81 2.53 13.92 3.47
CA ALA A 81 1.29 13.21 3.78
C ALA A 81 0.80 13.51 5.20
N SER A 82 1.71 13.55 6.17
CA SER A 82 1.37 13.92 7.55
C SER A 82 0.86 15.36 7.66
N GLN A 83 1.42 16.27 6.90
CA GLN A 83 0.92 17.66 6.84
C GLN A 83 -0.44 17.70 6.17
N ARG A 84 -0.63 17.01 5.05
CA ARG A 84 -1.94 16.92 4.38
C ARG A 84 -3.02 16.33 5.28
N ALA A 85 -2.70 15.30 6.04
CA ALA A 85 -3.63 14.71 7.00
C ALA A 85 -4.11 15.74 8.04
N ARG A 86 -3.20 16.56 8.56
CA ARG A 86 -3.56 17.67 9.48
C ARG A 86 -4.45 18.70 8.80
N ASP A 87 -4.11 19.10 7.58
CA ASP A 87 -4.85 20.11 6.81
C ASP A 87 -6.28 19.63 6.49
N CYS A 88 -6.44 18.32 6.28
CA CYS A 88 -7.75 17.67 6.07
C CYS A 88 -8.50 17.37 7.37
N GLY A 89 -7.93 17.66 8.54
CA GLY A 89 -8.56 17.36 9.83
C GLY A 89 -8.62 15.88 10.16
N CYS A 90 -7.72 15.07 9.58
CA CYS A 90 -7.64 13.65 9.89
C CYS A 90 -7.03 13.41 11.27
N GLU A 91 -7.57 12.46 12.00
CA GLU A 91 -7.10 12.07 13.33
C GLU A 91 -5.91 11.11 13.28
N ALA A 92 -5.79 10.35 12.19
CA ALA A 92 -4.75 9.36 12.04
C ALA A 92 -4.27 9.23 10.58
N VAL A 93 -3.00 8.89 10.44
CA VAL A 93 -2.40 8.40 9.19
C VAL A 93 -2.18 6.90 9.34
N THR A 94 -2.68 6.12 8.39
CA THR A 94 -2.53 4.67 8.38
C THR A 94 -1.81 4.22 7.11
N VAL A 95 -1.09 3.14 7.19
CA VAL A 95 -0.42 2.51 6.05
C VAL A 95 -0.59 1.00 6.14
N ARG A 96 -0.88 0.37 5.01
CA ARG A 96 -0.84 -1.08 4.84
C ARG A 96 0.24 -1.44 3.87
N TYR A 97 0.97 -2.48 4.17
CA TYR A 97 2.02 -2.98 3.28
C TYR A 97 2.17 -4.50 3.42
N ALA A 98 2.62 -5.12 2.36
CA ALA A 98 3.10 -6.48 2.38
C ALA A 98 4.63 -6.44 2.43
N ALA A 99 5.23 -7.29 3.25
CA ALA A 99 6.67 -7.41 3.37
C ALA A 99 7.06 -8.88 3.29
N SER A 100 8.15 -9.17 2.60
CA SER A 100 8.83 -10.44 2.78
C SER A 100 9.53 -10.47 4.14
N PRO A 101 9.82 -11.65 4.71
CA PRO A 101 10.53 -11.74 5.99
C PRO A 101 11.86 -10.97 6.02
N GLU A 102 12.52 -10.84 4.86
CA GLU A 102 13.80 -10.14 4.71
C GLU A 102 13.65 -8.62 4.73
N GLU A 103 12.50 -8.12 4.28
CA GLU A 103 12.21 -6.67 4.20
C GLU A 103 11.48 -6.15 5.44
N GLU A 104 10.83 -7.04 6.19
CA GLU A 104 9.95 -6.69 7.30
C GLU A 104 10.64 -5.82 8.34
N GLU A 105 11.82 -6.22 8.80
CA GLU A 105 12.55 -5.48 9.83
C GLU A 105 12.93 -4.07 9.35
N ALA A 106 13.36 -3.93 8.11
CA ALA A 106 13.74 -2.64 7.54
C ALA A 106 12.53 -1.70 7.40
N LEU A 107 11.39 -2.24 6.96
CA LEU A 107 10.13 -1.48 6.84
C LEU A 107 9.59 -1.08 8.20
N HIS A 108 9.59 -1.99 9.18
CA HIS A 108 9.20 -1.67 10.56
C HIS A 108 10.06 -0.54 11.13
N ALA A 109 11.39 -0.65 11.01
CA ALA A 109 12.30 0.38 11.48
C ALA A 109 12.10 1.72 10.77
N PHE A 110 11.76 1.70 9.49
CA PHE A 110 11.48 2.90 8.71
C PHE A 110 10.22 3.62 9.24
N PHE A 111 9.11 2.91 9.42
CA PHE A 111 7.87 3.50 9.91
C PHE A 111 7.93 3.90 11.38
N LEU A 112 8.55 3.09 12.24
CA LEU A 112 8.73 3.42 13.65
C LEU A 112 9.54 4.71 13.85
N ARG A 113 10.60 4.92 13.08
CA ARG A 113 11.38 6.17 13.11
C ARG A 113 10.59 7.40 12.68
N ARG A 114 9.47 7.20 12.00
CA ARG A 114 8.52 8.25 11.57
C ARG A 114 7.36 8.45 12.52
N GLY A 115 7.36 7.78 13.67
CA GLY A 115 6.33 7.93 14.69
C GLY A 115 5.10 7.06 14.51
N PHE A 116 5.11 6.10 13.57
CA PHE A 116 4.05 5.10 13.48
C PHE A 116 4.15 4.14 14.67
N SER A 117 3.01 3.63 15.11
CA SER A 117 2.95 2.58 16.12
C SER A 117 3.47 1.24 15.59
N LEU A 118 3.67 0.29 16.47
CA LEU A 118 3.99 -1.08 16.08
C LEU A 118 2.93 -1.63 15.12
N PRO A 119 3.35 -2.33 14.06
CA PRO A 119 2.42 -2.92 13.11
C PRO A 119 1.58 -4.01 13.76
N GLN A 120 0.37 -4.18 13.24
CA GLN A 120 -0.49 -5.31 13.55
C GLN A 120 -0.58 -6.18 12.30
N GLU A 121 -0.36 -7.48 12.47
CA GLU A 121 -0.53 -8.42 11.38
C GLU A 121 -2.04 -8.60 11.10
N GLU A 122 -2.48 -8.22 9.91
CA GLU A 122 -3.89 -8.35 9.51
C GLU A 122 -4.14 -9.65 8.74
N THR A 123 -3.13 -10.13 8.00
CA THR A 123 -3.29 -11.29 7.13
C THR A 123 -1.97 -12.03 6.97
N THR A 124 -2.00 -13.33 7.17
CA THR A 124 -0.90 -14.24 6.82
C THR A 124 -1.29 -15.03 5.57
N VAL A 125 -0.46 -14.99 4.55
CA VAL A 125 -0.68 -15.74 3.30
C VAL A 125 0.15 -17.01 3.33
N PHE A 126 -0.53 -18.16 3.25
CA PHE A 126 0.10 -19.45 3.11
C PHE A 126 0.07 -19.88 1.64
N THR A 127 1.22 -20.30 1.12
CA THR A 127 1.33 -20.79 -0.24
C THR A 127 1.61 -22.29 -0.23
N LEU A 128 0.80 -23.04 -0.96
CA LEU A 128 0.97 -24.48 -1.14
C LEU A 128 0.98 -24.81 -2.64
N PRO A 129 1.98 -25.55 -3.15
CA PRO A 129 1.95 -26.04 -4.52
C PRO A 129 0.73 -26.95 -4.72
N VAL A 130 -0.04 -26.72 -5.79
CA VAL A 130 -1.28 -27.49 -6.07
C VAL A 130 -1.05 -28.99 -6.11
N ARG A 131 0.11 -29.43 -6.64
CA ARG A 131 0.51 -30.84 -6.67
C ARG A 131 0.62 -31.49 -5.28
N SER A 132 0.89 -30.69 -4.26
CA SER A 132 1.03 -31.19 -2.87
C SER A 132 -0.31 -31.17 -2.12
N LEU A 133 -1.38 -30.63 -2.71
CA LEU A 133 -2.67 -30.52 -2.06
C LEU A 133 -3.28 -31.90 -1.72
N ALA A 134 -3.09 -32.88 -2.61
CA ALA A 134 -3.59 -34.24 -2.41
C ALA A 134 -2.94 -34.96 -1.21
N ASP A 135 -1.72 -34.58 -0.84
CA ASP A 135 -0.97 -35.16 0.28
C ASP A 135 -1.26 -34.45 1.60
N THR A 136 -2.09 -33.42 1.58
CA THR A 136 -2.41 -32.65 2.79
C THR A 136 -3.61 -33.24 3.53
N ARG A 137 -3.66 -32.97 4.83
CA ARG A 137 -4.81 -33.30 5.66
C ARG A 137 -6.11 -32.65 5.16
N LEU A 138 -6.03 -31.56 4.43
CA LEU A 138 -7.17 -30.86 3.83
C LEU A 138 -7.90 -31.73 2.79
N ALA A 139 -7.14 -32.53 2.01
CA ALA A 139 -7.73 -33.43 1.02
C ALA A 139 -8.52 -34.60 1.63
N SER A 140 -8.28 -34.91 2.90
CA SER A 140 -8.95 -35.99 3.64
C SER A 140 -10.06 -35.50 4.57
N LEU A 141 -10.33 -34.20 4.60
CA LEU A 141 -11.46 -33.67 5.37
C LEU A 141 -12.77 -34.05 4.70
N PRO A 142 -13.78 -34.48 5.46
CA PRO A 142 -15.10 -34.73 4.91
C PRO A 142 -15.67 -33.45 4.30
N GLU A 143 -16.37 -33.58 3.20
CA GLU A 143 -17.11 -32.45 2.65
C GLU A 143 -18.06 -31.86 3.71
N PRO A 144 -18.12 -30.52 3.85
CA PRO A 144 -19.01 -29.90 4.81
C PRO A 144 -20.47 -30.32 4.50
N SER A 145 -21.06 -31.09 5.40
CA SER A 145 -22.43 -31.50 5.35
C SER A 145 -23.34 -30.36 5.85
N GLY A 146 -23.58 -29.38 5.03
CA GLY A 146 -24.44 -28.28 5.37
C GLY A 146 -24.71 -27.39 4.16
N ALA A 147 -25.97 -27.07 3.95
CA ALA A 147 -26.44 -26.35 2.78
C ALA A 147 -25.91 -24.90 2.63
N ASP A 148 -25.09 -24.41 3.56
CA ASP A 148 -24.72 -23.01 3.62
C ASP A 148 -23.23 -22.74 3.36
N ALA A 149 -22.43 -23.75 2.96
CA ALA A 149 -21.05 -23.54 2.59
C ALA A 149 -20.94 -23.23 1.09
N HIS A 150 -20.78 -21.96 0.76
CA HIS A 150 -20.50 -21.52 -0.61
C HIS A 150 -19.00 -21.28 -0.78
N ILE A 151 -18.38 -22.03 -1.69
CA ILE A 151 -17.00 -21.77 -2.10
C ILE A 151 -17.05 -20.81 -3.28
N PHE A 152 -16.60 -19.59 -3.06
CA PHE A 152 -16.46 -18.60 -4.12
C PHE A 152 -15.04 -18.59 -4.66
N PRO A 153 -14.82 -18.58 -5.98
CA PRO A 153 -13.51 -18.31 -6.53
C PRO A 153 -13.07 -16.90 -6.11
N MET A 154 -11.80 -16.72 -5.74
CA MET A 154 -11.25 -15.45 -5.23
C MET A 154 -11.51 -14.23 -6.12
N ARG A 155 -11.85 -14.44 -7.40
CA ARG A 155 -12.21 -13.38 -8.34
C ARG A 155 -13.63 -12.79 -8.13
N THR A 156 -14.41 -13.37 -7.25
CA THR A 156 -15.82 -12.98 -7.04
C THR A 156 -16.09 -12.39 -5.66
N ILE A 157 -15.05 -12.13 -4.88
CA ILE A 157 -15.18 -11.41 -3.61
C ILE A 157 -15.26 -9.91 -3.94
N PRO A 158 -16.40 -9.25 -3.70
CA PRO A 158 -16.56 -7.82 -3.97
C PRO A 158 -15.67 -6.97 -3.07
#